data_6acf36d9f30880b56bb58342767475b0
#
_entry.id   6acf36d9f30880b56bb58342767475b0
#
_cell.length_a   1.000
_cell.length_b   1.000
_cell.length_c   1.000
_cell.angle_alpha   90.00
_cell.angle_beta   90.00
_cell.angle_gamma   90.00
#
_symmetry.space_group_name_H-M   'P 1'
#
loop_
_entity.id
_entity.type
_entity.pdbx_description
1 polymer ?
#
loop_
_entity_poly.entity_id
_entity_poly.type
_entity_poly.pdbx_seq_one_letter_code
_entity_poly.pdbx_strand_id
1 'polypeptide(L)'
;MRSNRNRLPFILMLLGLTVFAAQLLVVSRRAIVEAAAQPFAGATSQQKNSKPAPADDALLAKSYRFESGGWIYVHLEGSPHDIGYQHGYLLAPEIGDAFAAVSLQMTHVTQRDWEFFRDAARKMLWPKIDPEYQAELKGIVDGLEARKVKLDLYDIVALNAFEELPGYYVPWVNEQTHAQNAPKINSPENCSAFVANGSWTKDHQIVMAHNNWTSYLNGERWRIIFDIVPQQGYRMLMDGFPGVITSDDDFGINSDGMMITETTISNFHGWDYNGKPEFARARKAMQYAGSIDEYVKIIMDGNNGGYANDWLLGDRKTGEIAQFEQGLQHTKLYRTMDGVFVGSNFVSDPGVMRDDTTFDPKNMASSPNARHARWDELMNENKGKIDITMAQAFLSDHYDTYTKKPMADHRTLCGHGDASVDGDKTWDMPPHEPMGAVQGKVMDSKMAGNMSFVARIGHPCGAKFDAAQFLREHPEFNWQAPVMRDMEAGPWTQFRIGQTDSKSISTAN
;
A
#
# COMPACT_ATOMS: atom_id res chain seq x y z
N MET A 1 -2.33 -54.50 51.37
CA MET A 1 -3.15 -55.00 50.23
C MET A 1 -4.46 -54.19 50.17
N ARG A 2 -4.52 -53.20 49.26
CA ARG A 2 -5.78 -52.65 48.74
C ARG A 2 -5.51 -52.11 47.34
N SER A 3 -6.26 -52.58 46.43
CA SER A 3 -6.22 -52.68 45.00
C SER A 3 -6.29 -51.32 44.27
N ASN A 4 -5.35 -51.17 43.33
CA ASN A 4 -5.29 -50.10 42.34
C ASN A 4 -6.11 -50.53 41.09
N ARG A 5 -7.41 -50.22 41.06
CA ARG A 5 -8.29 -50.68 39.96
C ARG A 5 -9.26 -49.65 39.39
N ASN A 6 -8.93 -48.35 39.39
CA ASN A 6 -9.86 -47.33 38.81
C ASN A 6 -9.21 -46.19 38.03
N ARG A 7 -8.02 -46.37 37.42
CA ARG A 7 -7.39 -45.29 36.61
C ARG A 7 -7.41 -45.50 35.07
N LEU A 8 -7.82 -46.67 34.61
CA LEU A 8 -7.82 -46.96 33.16
C LEU A 8 -8.94 -46.29 32.33
N PRO A 9 -10.20 -46.13 32.81
CA PRO A 9 -11.23 -45.52 31.99
C PRO A 9 -11.09 -44.00 31.78
N PHE A 10 -10.38 -43.30 32.70
CA PHE A 10 -10.22 -41.84 32.63
C PHE A 10 -9.15 -41.43 31.59
N ILE A 11 -8.09 -42.22 31.42
CA ILE A 11 -7.02 -41.95 30.41
C ILE A 11 -7.51 -42.22 29.00
N LEU A 12 -8.36 -43.23 28.79
CA LEU A 12 -8.96 -43.51 27.48
C LEU A 12 -9.99 -42.44 27.05
N MET A 13 -10.67 -41.82 28.01
CA MET A 13 -11.62 -40.74 27.72
C MET A 13 -10.91 -39.41 27.38
N LEU A 14 -9.77 -39.11 28.02
CA LEU A 14 -8.94 -37.95 27.66
C LEU A 14 -8.26 -38.11 26.32
N LEU A 15 -7.77 -39.29 25.96
CA LEU A 15 -7.17 -39.59 24.63
C LEU A 15 -8.22 -39.56 23.55
N GLY A 16 -9.45 -39.97 23.78
CA GLY A 16 -10.56 -39.88 22.82
C GLY A 16 -10.97 -38.43 22.55
N LEU A 17 -11.01 -37.57 23.56
CA LEU A 17 -11.33 -36.14 23.42
C LEU A 17 -10.24 -35.35 22.71
N THR A 18 -8.97 -35.67 22.91
CA THR A 18 -7.85 -35.01 22.20
C THR A 18 -7.77 -35.42 20.73
N VAL A 19 -8.07 -36.66 20.38
CA VAL A 19 -8.13 -37.12 18.99
C VAL A 19 -9.34 -36.54 18.26
N PHE A 20 -10.49 -36.38 18.92
CA PHE A 20 -11.69 -35.78 18.36
C PHE A 20 -11.52 -34.26 18.16
N ALA A 21 -10.87 -33.56 19.08
CA ALA A 21 -10.53 -32.14 18.93
C ALA A 21 -9.49 -31.91 17.82
N ALA A 22 -8.50 -32.79 17.68
CA ALA A 22 -7.52 -32.73 16.60
C ALA A 22 -8.15 -33.03 15.22
N GLN A 23 -9.11 -33.94 15.15
CA GLN A 23 -9.86 -34.24 13.91
C GLN A 23 -10.82 -33.09 13.54
N LEU A 24 -11.47 -32.42 14.49
CA LEU A 24 -12.29 -31.23 14.22
C LEU A 24 -11.44 -30.05 13.75
N LEU A 25 -10.24 -29.84 14.30
CA LEU A 25 -9.28 -28.83 13.85
C LEU A 25 -8.72 -29.12 12.43
N VAL A 26 -8.51 -30.39 12.09
CA VAL A 26 -8.05 -30.78 10.74
C VAL A 26 -9.18 -30.66 9.72
N VAL A 27 -10.43 -30.99 10.10
CA VAL A 27 -11.59 -30.84 9.21
C VAL A 27 -11.95 -29.37 9.00
N SER A 28 -11.84 -28.51 10.02
CA SER A 28 -12.04 -27.07 9.85
C SER A 28 -10.92 -26.41 9.03
N ARG A 29 -9.65 -26.84 9.20
CA ARG A 29 -8.54 -26.38 8.34
C ARG A 29 -8.68 -26.86 6.90
N ARG A 30 -9.15 -28.09 6.64
CA ARG A 30 -9.43 -28.57 5.29
C ARG A 30 -10.58 -27.80 4.64
N ALA A 31 -11.66 -27.50 5.34
CA ALA A 31 -12.78 -26.73 4.79
C ALA A 31 -12.39 -25.28 4.43
N ILE A 32 -11.49 -24.65 5.20
CA ILE A 32 -10.97 -23.31 4.92
C ILE A 32 -10.00 -23.36 3.72
N VAL A 33 -9.15 -24.39 3.64
CA VAL A 33 -8.21 -24.57 2.52
C VAL A 33 -8.93 -24.99 1.23
N GLU A 34 -10.01 -25.79 1.30
CA GLU A 34 -10.80 -26.16 0.12
C GLU A 34 -11.71 -25.02 -0.37
N ALA A 35 -12.12 -24.08 0.50
CA ALA A 35 -12.81 -22.87 0.07
C ALA A 35 -11.87 -21.84 -0.60
N ALA A 36 -10.58 -21.83 -0.23
CA ALA A 36 -9.55 -20.99 -0.84
C ALA A 36 -8.84 -21.64 -2.05
N ALA A 37 -8.89 -22.97 -2.19
CA ALA A 37 -8.18 -23.75 -3.20
C ALA A 37 -9.06 -24.20 -4.37
N GLN A 38 -10.09 -23.45 -4.74
CA GLN A 38 -10.63 -23.58 -6.10
C GLN A 38 -9.65 -22.86 -7.03
N PRO A 39 -8.87 -23.56 -7.88
CA PRO A 39 -8.05 -22.87 -8.86
C PRO A 39 -9.00 -22.05 -9.73
N PHE A 40 -8.87 -20.74 -9.71
CA PHE A 40 -9.36 -19.92 -10.81
C PHE A 40 -8.59 -20.39 -12.03
N ALA A 41 -9.20 -21.29 -12.80
CA ALA A 41 -8.68 -21.71 -14.08
C ALA A 41 -8.35 -20.46 -14.86
N GLY A 42 -7.08 -20.33 -15.27
CA GLY A 42 -6.60 -19.18 -16.03
C GLY A 42 -7.58 -18.90 -17.16
N ALA A 43 -8.33 -17.84 -17.02
CA ALA A 43 -9.32 -17.42 -17.98
C ALA A 43 -8.64 -16.73 -19.16
N THR A 44 -7.96 -17.51 -19.99
CA THR A 44 -7.90 -17.25 -21.42
C THR A 44 -9.22 -17.71 -22.04
N SER A 45 -10.33 -17.19 -21.58
CA SER A 45 -11.61 -17.32 -22.25
C SER A 45 -12.07 -15.92 -22.63
N GLN A 46 -12.28 -15.70 -23.90
CA GLN A 46 -13.09 -14.60 -24.40
C GLN A 46 -14.35 -14.52 -23.52
N GLN A 47 -14.32 -13.60 -22.57
CA GLN A 47 -15.47 -13.27 -21.74
C GLN A 47 -16.52 -12.75 -22.72
N LYS A 48 -17.55 -13.55 -23.03
CA LYS A 48 -18.73 -13.07 -23.72
C LYS A 48 -19.26 -11.93 -22.86
N ASN A 49 -19.11 -10.69 -23.34
CA ASN A 49 -19.69 -9.51 -22.76
C ASN A 49 -21.18 -9.77 -22.58
N SER A 50 -21.60 -10.20 -21.40
CA SER A 50 -23.01 -10.15 -21.04
C SER A 50 -23.36 -8.66 -20.97
N LYS A 51 -24.27 -8.20 -21.81
CA LYS A 51 -24.74 -6.82 -21.79
C LYS A 51 -25.21 -6.49 -20.37
N PRO A 52 -24.75 -5.38 -19.75
CA PRO A 52 -25.22 -4.98 -18.42
C PRO A 52 -26.75 -4.88 -18.37
N ALA A 53 -27.33 -5.02 -17.16
CA ALA A 53 -28.75 -4.75 -16.97
C ALA A 53 -29.04 -3.24 -17.19
N PRO A 54 -30.26 -2.82 -17.56
CA PRO A 54 -30.53 -1.41 -17.87
C PRO A 54 -30.19 -0.40 -16.77
N ALA A 55 -30.25 -0.80 -15.50
CA ALA A 55 -29.84 0.05 -14.37
C ALA A 55 -28.31 0.18 -14.29
N ASP A 56 -27.58 -0.89 -14.57
CA ASP A 56 -26.12 -0.91 -14.60
C ASP A 56 -25.58 -0.08 -15.77
N ASP A 57 -26.28 -0.08 -16.92
CA ASP A 57 -25.90 0.72 -18.09
C ASP A 57 -25.85 2.23 -17.76
N ALA A 58 -26.76 2.73 -16.91
CA ALA A 58 -26.78 4.14 -16.52
C ALA A 58 -25.63 4.50 -15.57
N LEU A 59 -25.33 3.63 -14.60
CA LEU A 59 -24.24 3.83 -13.63
C LEU A 59 -22.86 3.72 -14.29
N LEU A 60 -22.73 2.86 -15.30
CA LEU A 60 -21.46 2.62 -16.00
C LEU A 60 -21.23 3.54 -17.20
N ALA A 61 -22.20 4.34 -17.61
CA ALA A 61 -22.17 5.10 -18.86
C ALA A 61 -20.97 6.07 -18.98
N LYS A 62 -20.43 6.52 -17.85
CA LYS A 62 -19.31 7.48 -17.79
C LYS A 62 -17.98 6.85 -17.38
N SER A 63 -17.97 5.55 -17.12
CA SER A 63 -16.77 4.85 -16.65
C SER A 63 -16.21 3.89 -17.70
N TYR A 64 -14.92 3.64 -17.64
CA TYR A 64 -14.25 2.70 -18.52
C TYR A 64 -12.91 2.23 -17.94
N ARG A 65 -12.39 1.12 -18.47
CA ARG A 65 -11.06 0.61 -18.15
C ARG A 65 -10.32 0.13 -19.40
N PHE A 66 -9.00 0.17 -19.38
CA PHE A 66 -8.12 -0.47 -20.36
C PHE A 66 -6.76 -0.80 -19.70
N GLU A 67 -5.97 -1.61 -20.38
CA GLU A 67 -4.63 -1.97 -19.90
C GLU A 67 -3.55 -1.25 -20.72
N SER A 68 -2.50 -0.77 -20.05
CA SER A 68 -1.35 -0.12 -20.68
C SER A 68 -0.09 -0.28 -19.84
N GLY A 69 1.00 -0.78 -20.44
CA GLY A 69 2.30 -0.90 -19.78
C GLY A 69 2.30 -1.82 -18.51
N GLY A 70 1.37 -2.76 -18.42
CA GLY A 70 1.17 -3.62 -17.26
C GLY A 70 0.20 -3.07 -16.21
N TRP A 71 -0.23 -1.81 -16.35
CA TRP A 71 -1.21 -1.16 -15.48
C TRP A 71 -2.63 -1.29 -16.04
N ILE A 72 -3.61 -1.22 -15.14
CA ILE A 72 -5.03 -1.09 -15.47
C ILE A 72 -5.44 0.36 -15.20
N TYR A 73 -5.72 1.10 -16.26
CA TYR A 73 -6.28 2.45 -16.15
C TYR A 73 -7.79 2.35 -15.97
N VAL A 74 -8.33 3.09 -14.99
CA VAL A 74 -9.75 3.11 -14.67
C VAL A 74 -10.22 4.55 -14.55
N HIS A 75 -11.20 4.92 -15.36
CA HIS A 75 -11.89 6.20 -15.25
C HIS A 75 -13.22 6.02 -14.51
N LEU A 76 -13.43 6.83 -13.46
CA LEU A 76 -14.62 6.82 -12.62
C LEU A 76 -15.19 8.23 -12.53
N GLU A 77 -16.52 8.40 -12.70
CA GLU A 77 -17.16 9.70 -12.65
C GLU A 77 -18.57 9.63 -12.06
N GLY A 78 -18.88 10.51 -11.11
CA GLY A 78 -20.23 10.67 -10.60
C GLY A 78 -20.33 11.02 -9.12
N SER A 79 -21.45 10.64 -8.51
CA SER A 79 -21.65 10.72 -7.07
C SER A 79 -20.72 9.72 -6.35
N PRO A 80 -20.50 9.85 -5.03
CA PRO A 80 -19.68 8.89 -4.30
C PRO A 80 -20.13 7.43 -4.51
N HIS A 81 -21.44 7.16 -4.46
CA HIS A 81 -21.96 5.82 -4.70
C HIS A 81 -21.71 5.35 -6.15
N ASP A 82 -21.86 6.24 -7.14
CA ASP A 82 -21.64 5.88 -8.56
C ASP A 82 -20.15 5.51 -8.78
N ILE A 83 -19.24 6.31 -8.23
CA ILE A 83 -17.79 6.05 -8.28
C ILE A 83 -17.48 4.67 -7.65
N GLY A 84 -18.04 4.41 -6.47
CA GLY A 84 -17.89 3.12 -5.81
C GLY A 84 -18.45 1.96 -6.63
N TYR A 85 -19.66 2.10 -7.18
CA TYR A 85 -20.28 1.08 -8.03
C TYR A 85 -19.43 0.77 -9.26
N GLN A 86 -18.96 1.81 -9.95
CA GLN A 86 -18.07 1.67 -11.11
C GLN A 86 -16.78 0.96 -10.74
N HIS A 87 -16.15 1.33 -9.61
CA HIS A 87 -14.94 0.71 -9.08
C HIS A 87 -15.18 -0.80 -8.82
N GLY A 88 -16.18 -1.12 -8.01
CA GLY A 88 -16.53 -2.51 -7.69
C GLY A 88 -16.89 -3.34 -8.92
N TYR A 89 -17.63 -2.76 -9.88
CA TYR A 89 -18.05 -3.45 -11.10
C TYR A 89 -16.88 -3.68 -12.07
N LEU A 90 -16.09 -2.63 -12.35
CA LEU A 90 -15.00 -2.70 -13.35
C LEU A 90 -13.81 -3.51 -12.86
N LEU A 91 -13.54 -3.54 -11.56
CA LEU A 91 -12.40 -4.24 -10.96
C LEU A 91 -12.79 -5.47 -10.12
N ALA A 92 -14.00 -6.00 -10.29
CA ALA A 92 -14.49 -7.12 -9.48
C ALA A 92 -13.54 -8.33 -9.42
N PRO A 93 -12.93 -8.80 -10.51
CA PRO A 93 -11.96 -9.89 -10.46
C PRO A 93 -10.70 -9.53 -9.67
N GLU A 94 -10.18 -8.32 -9.88
CA GLU A 94 -8.96 -7.82 -9.24
C GLU A 94 -9.20 -7.63 -7.73
N ILE A 95 -10.37 -7.11 -7.33
CA ILE A 95 -10.73 -6.94 -5.92
C ILE A 95 -10.85 -8.29 -5.21
N GLY A 96 -11.47 -9.29 -5.84
CA GLY A 96 -11.57 -10.62 -5.27
C GLY A 96 -10.20 -11.29 -5.07
N ASP A 97 -9.30 -11.11 -6.01
CA ASP A 97 -7.93 -11.61 -5.95
C ASP A 97 -7.07 -10.86 -4.92
N ALA A 98 -7.15 -9.53 -4.89
CA ALA A 98 -6.47 -8.70 -3.89
C ALA A 98 -6.94 -9.03 -2.46
N PHE A 99 -8.25 -9.19 -2.27
CA PHE A 99 -8.81 -9.61 -0.99
C PHE A 99 -8.27 -10.97 -0.52
N ALA A 100 -8.13 -11.95 -1.41
CA ALA A 100 -7.58 -13.25 -1.08
C ALA A 100 -6.11 -13.14 -0.61
N ALA A 101 -5.31 -12.29 -1.26
CA ALA A 101 -3.92 -12.06 -0.89
C ALA A 101 -3.79 -11.33 0.45
N VAL A 102 -4.49 -10.21 0.60
CA VAL A 102 -4.46 -9.38 1.82
C VAL A 102 -4.99 -10.16 3.03
N SER A 103 -6.13 -10.85 2.90
CA SER A 103 -6.69 -11.62 4.01
C SER A 103 -5.76 -12.78 4.44
N LEU A 104 -5.10 -13.45 3.51
CA LEU A 104 -4.09 -14.47 3.81
C LEU A 104 -2.90 -13.84 4.57
N GLN A 105 -2.37 -12.71 4.08
CA GLN A 105 -1.23 -12.05 4.72
C GLN A 105 -1.58 -11.56 6.12
N MET A 106 -2.65 -10.78 6.27
CA MET A 106 -3.06 -10.22 7.56
C MET A 106 -3.30 -11.32 8.61
N THR A 107 -4.00 -12.40 8.24
CA THR A 107 -4.26 -13.52 9.16
C THR A 107 -2.99 -14.29 9.50
N HIS A 108 -2.07 -14.45 8.55
CA HIS A 108 -0.79 -15.14 8.78
C HIS A 108 0.12 -14.32 9.71
N VAL A 109 0.38 -13.06 9.39
CA VAL A 109 1.36 -12.24 10.13
C VAL A 109 0.87 -11.86 11.53
N THR A 110 -0.43 -11.64 11.71
CA THR A 110 -1.00 -11.24 13.00
C THR A 110 -1.44 -12.40 13.88
N GLN A 111 -1.59 -13.60 13.31
CA GLN A 111 -2.19 -14.77 13.94
C GLN A 111 -3.63 -14.50 14.45
N ARG A 112 -4.33 -13.56 13.82
CA ARG A 112 -5.75 -13.24 14.03
C ARG A 112 -6.58 -13.82 12.89
N ASP A 113 -7.82 -14.22 13.15
CA ASP A 113 -8.75 -14.61 12.10
C ASP A 113 -9.31 -13.36 11.37
N TRP A 114 -9.89 -13.56 10.20
CA TRP A 114 -10.44 -12.45 9.42
C TRP A 114 -11.62 -11.76 10.12
N GLU A 115 -12.40 -12.46 10.92
CA GLU A 115 -13.52 -11.85 11.65
C GLU A 115 -13.04 -10.82 12.69
N PHE A 116 -11.82 -10.95 13.23
CA PHE A 116 -11.21 -9.92 14.08
C PHE A 116 -11.12 -8.57 13.35
N PHE A 117 -10.67 -8.58 12.08
CA PHE A 117 -10.56 -7.36 11.27
C PHE A 117 -11.92 -6.83 10.84
N ARG A 118 -12.87 -7.70 10.50
CA ARG A 118 -14.26 -7.32 10.22
C ARG A 118 -14.93 -6.66 11.44
N ASP A 119 -14.67 -7.17 12.63
CA ASP A 119 -15.16 -6.59 13.89
C ASP A 119 -14.55 -5.21 14.15
N ALA A 120 -13.26 -5.01 13.90
CA ALA A 120 -12.62 -3.70 13.95
C ALA A 120 -13.23 -2.74 12.91
N ALA A 121 -13.40 -3.18 11.67
CA ALA A 121 -14.06 -2.42 10.61
C ALA A 121 -15.47 -1.97 11.02
N ARG A 122 -16.29 -2.88 11.56
CA ARG A 122 -17.68 -2.64 11.95
C ARG A 122 -17.81 -1.69 13.14
N LYS A 123 -17.03 -1.94 14.19
CA LYS A 123 -17.21 -1.30 15.50
C LYS A 123 -16.40 -0.02 15.66
N MET A 124 -15.22 0.03 15.05
CA MET A 124 -14.26 1.10 15.22
C MET A 124 -14.15 2.02 14.00
N LEU A 125 -13.93 1.49 12.80
CA LEU A 125 -13.64 2.30 11.62
C LEU A 125 -14.92 2.89 11.00
N TRP A 126 -15.88 2.04 10.64
CA TRP A 126 -17.10 2.43 9.94
C TRP A 126 -17.85 3.63 10.53
N PRO A 127 -18.09 3.74 11.84
CA PRO A 127 -18.81 4.87 12.42
C PRO A 127 -18.10 6.22 12.28
N LYS A 128 -16.83 6.23 11.90
CA LYS A 128 -15.97 7.42 11.84
C LYS A 128 -15.63 7.84 10.41
N ILE A 129 -16.01 7.04 9.42
CA ILE A 129 -15.86 7.38 8.01
C ILE A 129 -16.91 8.43 7.64
N ASP A 130 -16.50 9.50 6.95
CA ASP A 130 -17.43 10.52 6.50
C ASP A 130 -18.53 9.93 5.57
N PRO A 131 -19.78 10.42 5.61
CA PRO A 131 -20.91 9.85 4.85
C PRO A 131 -20.66 9.73 3.34
N GLU A 132 -19.86 10.59 2.78
CA GLU A 132 -19.43 10.58 1.39
C GLU A 132 -18.68 9.27 1.06
N TYR A 133 -17.66 8.94 1.85
CA TYR A 133 -16.86 7.72 1.63
C TYR A 133 -17.61 6.46 2.09
N GLN A 134 -18.52 6.58 3.05
CA GLN A 134 -19.45 5.48 3.35
C GLN A 134 -20.33 5.13 2.13
N ALA A 135 -20.76 6.13 1.37
CA ALA A 135 -21.52 5.90 0.15
C ALA A 135 -20.65 5.27 -0.96
N GLU A 136 -19.40 5.72 -1.11
CA GLU A 136 -18.43 5.14 -2.07
C GLU A 136 -18.15 3.66 -1.75
N LEU A 137 -17.85 3.33 -0.49
CA LEU A 137 -17.61 1.95 -0.06
C LEU A 137 -18.82 1.02 -0.24
N LYS A 138 -20.04 1.52 0.01
CA LYS A 138 -21.27 0.78 -0.32
C LYS A 138 -21.43 0.57 -1.82
N GLY A 139 -21.13 1.59 -2.61
CA GLY A 139 -21.11 1.46 -4.06
C GLY A 139 -20.18 0.35 -4.55
N ILE A 140 -18.95 0.23 -3.98
CA ILE A 140 -18.03 -0.88 -4.32
C ILE A 140 -18.72 -2.23 -4.07
N VAL A 141 -19.38 -2.40 -2.93
CA VAL A 141 -20.07 -3.66 -2.61
C VAL A 141 -21.20 -3.96 -3.61
N ASP A 142 -22.00 -2.95 -3.96
CA ASP A 142 -23.08 -3.11 -4.92
C ASP A 142 -22.56 -3.48 -6.31
N GLY A 143 -21.43 -2.88 -6.73
CA GLY A 143 -20.74 -3.24 -7.97
C GLY A 143 -20.18 -4.66 -7.97
N LEU A 144 -19.63 -5.11 -6.85
CA LEU A 144 -19.15 -6.48 -6.66
C LEU A 144 -20.30 -7.49 -6.68
N GLU A 145 -21.43 -7.16 -6.05
CA GLU A 145 -22.63 -8.00 -6.06
C GLU A 145 -23.18 -8.18 -7.49
N ALA A 146 -23.24 -7.10 -8.27
CA ALA A 146 -23.63 -7.15 -9.68
C ALA A 146 -22.73 -8.07 -10.52
N ARG A 147 -21.45 -8.22 -10.13
CA ARG A 147 -20.46 -9.11 -10.73
C ARG A 147 -20.36 -10.48 -10.04
N LYS A 148 -21.22 -10.74 -9.05
CA LYS A 148 -21.29 -12.01 -8.27
C LYS A 148 -20.04 -12.31 -7.45
N VAL A 149 -19.27 -11.30 -7.06
CA VAL A 149 -18.19 -11.40 -6.09
C VAL A 149 -18.80 -11.23 -4.69
N LYS A 150 -18.57 -12.21 -3.82
CA LYS A 150 -19.21 -12.26 -2.49
C LYS A 150 -18.29 -11.66 -1.42
N LEU A 151 -18.20 -10.35 -1.41
CA LEU A 151 -17.58 -9.58 -0.33
C LEU A 151 -18.62 -8.61 0.20
N ASP A 152 -18.71 -8.47 1.52
CA ASP A 152 -19.63 -7.51 2.11
C ASP A 152 -18.93 -6.20 2.53
N LEU A 153 -19.71 -5.27 3.08
CA LEU A 153 -19.23 -3.95 3.46
C LEU A 153 -18.04 -4.00 4.42
N TYR A 154 -18.05 -4.91 5.38
CA TYR A 154 -16.97 -4.98 6.38
C TYR A 154 -15.72 -5.69 5.88
N ASP A 155 -15.85 -6.51 4.84
CA ASP A 155 -14.70 -7.02 4.09
C ASP A 155 -14.01 -5.87 3.36
N ILE A 156 -14.77 -5.01 2.69
CA ILE A 156 -14.23 -3.86 1.94
C ILE A 156 -13.67 -2.79 2.89
N VAL A 157 -14.32 -2.50 4.01
CA VAL A 157 -13.78 -1.55 5.01
C VAL A 157 -12.48 -2.08 5.63
N ALA A 158 -12.40 -3.37 5.94
CA ALA A 158 -11.17 -3.98 6.45
C ALA A 158 -10.06 -4.02 5.38
N LEU A 159 -10.42 -4.25 4.10
CA LEU A 159 -9.50 -4.17 2.98
C LEU A 159 -8.92 -2.75 2.82
N ASN A 160 -9.73 -1.70 2.99
CA ASN A 160 -9.26 -0.31 2.94
C ASN A 160 -8.36 0.09 4.11
N ALA A 161 -8.33 -0.71 5.18
CA ALA A 161 -7.49 -0.47 6.35
C ALA A 161 -6.39 -1.55 6.51
N PHE A 162 -5.96 -2.17 5.40
CA PHE A 162 -5.01 -3.29 5.47
C PHE A 162 -3.59 -2.85 5.89
N GLU A 163 -3.26 -1.58 5.74
CA GLU A 163 -2.03 -0.99 6.27
C GLU A 163 -2.17 -0.66 7.77
N GLU A 164 -3.31 -0.08 8.17
CA GLU A 164 -3.52 0.39 9.53
C GLU A 164 -3.75 -0.76 10.53
N LEU A 165 -4.57 -1.76 10.17
CA LEU A 165 -5.01 -2.77 11.12
C LEU A 165 -3.90 -3.71 11.59
N PRO A 166 -3.10 -4.35 10.71
CA PRO A 166 -2.05 -5.25 11.18
C PRO A 166 -0.89 -4.53 11.85
N GLY A 167 -0.42 -3.43 11.26
CA GLY A 167 0.79 -2.72 11.69
C GLY A 167 0.61 -1.83 12.93
N TYR A 168 -0.61 -1.36 13.22
CA TYR A 168 -0.86 -0.36 14.26
C TYR A 168 -1.93 -0.80 15.27
N TYR A 169 -3.11 -1.19 14.79
CA TYR A 169 -4.20 -1.60 15.69
C TYR A 169 -3.91 -2.92 16.42
N VAL A 170 -3.39 -3.93 15.75
CA VAL A 170 -3.07 -5.22 16.38
C VAL A 170 -1.98 -5.09 17.45
N PRO A 171 -0.84 -4.40 17.23
CA PRO A 171 0.13 -4.11 18.28
C PRO A 171 -0.51 -3.40 19.49
N TRP A 172 -1.33 -2.37 19.27
CA TRP A 172 -2.02 -1.67 20.33
C TRP A 172 -2.96 -2.61 21.12
N VAL A 173 -3.75 -3.46 20.46
CA VAL A 173 -4.60 -4.46 21.15
C VAL A 173 -3.74 -5.42 21.98
N ASN A 174 -2.61 -5.88 21.45
CA ASN A 174 -1.70 -6.76 22.15
C ASN A 174 -1.15 -6.12 23.44
N GLU A 175 -0.83 -4.83 23.40
CA GLU A 175 -0.41 -4.05 24.56
C GLU A 175 -1.54 -3.91 25.59
N GLN A 176 -2.75 -3.50 25.15
CA GLN A 176 -3.90 -3.33 26.04
C GLN A 176 -4.31 -4.63 26.73
N THR A 177 -4.15 -5.75 26.06
CA THR A 177 -4.50 -7.08 26.59
C THR A 177 -3.34 -7.79 27.30
N HIS A 178 -2.17 -7.17 27.37
CA HIS A 178 -0.93 -7.78 27.88
C HIS A 178 -0.67 -9.17 27.28
N ALA A 179 -0.87 -9.29 25.97
CA ALA A 179 -0.75 -10.54 25.24
C ALA A 179 0.70 -11.05 25.26
N GLN A 180 0.94 -12.10 26.07
CA GLN A 180 2.26 -12.75 26.10
C GLN A 180 2.46 -13.56 24.81
N ASN A 181 3.65 -13.47 24.23
CA ASN A 181 4.03 -14.16 22.99
C ASN A 181 3.23 -13.75 21.74
N ALA A 182 2.66 -12.53 21.72
CA ALA A 182 2.12 -11.99 20.48
C ALA A 182 3.25 -11.86 19.44
N PRO A 183 2.98 -12.14 18.15
CA PRO A 183 3.97 -11.88 17.11
C PRO A 183 4.32 -10.40 17.11
N LYS A 184 5.60 -10.10 16.90
CA LYS A 184 6.00 -8.74 16.56
C LYS A 184 5.52 -8.48 15.13
N ILE A 185 4.86 -7.37 14.95
CA ILE A 185 4.35 -6.93 13.66
C ILE A 185 4.91 -5.54 13.46
N ASN A 186 5.67 -5.35 12.40
CA ASN A 186 6.11 -4.04 11.97
C ASN A 186 5.19 -3.56 10.84
N SER A 187 5.18 -2.25 10.60
CA SER A 187 4.49 -1.69 9.45
C SER A 187 4.96 -2.40 8.18
N PRO A 188 4.04 -2.95 7.37
CA PRO A 188 4.39 -3.80 6.24
C PRO A 188 4.97 -3.01 5.06
N GLU A 189 4.88 -1.68 5.04
CA GLU A 189 5.28 -0.85 3.91
C GLU A 189 6.49 0.01 4.19
N ASN A 190 7.32 0.12 3.17
CA ASN A 190 8.60 0.82 3.24
C ASN A 190 8.90 1.45 1.88
N CYS A 191 8.85 2.76 1.78
CA CYS A 191 8.95 3.48 0.52
C CYS A 191 10.29 4.23 0.39
N SER A 192 10.62 4.61 -0.85
CA SER A 192 11.71 5.53 -1.13
C SER A 192 11.17 6.67 -2.00
N ALA A 193 11.26 7.90 -1.54
CA ALA A 193 10.68 9.03 -2.24
C ALA A 193 11.56 10.28 -2.16
N PHE A 194 11.32 11.24 -3.04
CA PHE A 194 11.81 12.61 -2.89
C PHE A 194 10.89 13.62 -3.53
N VAL A 195 10.98 14.86 -3.06
CA VAL A 195 10.46 16.06 -3.73
C VAL A 195 11.53 17.13 -3.73
N ALA A 196 11.82 17.73 -4.89
CA ALA A 196 12.85 18.75 -5.07
C ALA A 196 12.32 19.91 -5.93
N ASN A 197 12.84 21.14 -5.67
CA ASN A 197 12.50 22.31 -6.47
C ASN A 197 13.66 23.31 -6.55
N GLY A 198 13.43 24.43 -7.23
CA GLY A 198 14.34 25.56 -7.29
C GLY A 198 15.73 25.18 -7.84
N SER A 199 16.79 25.58 -7.14
CA SER A 199 18.17 25.34 -7.58
C SER A 199 18.61 23.88 -7.59
N TRP A 200 17.77 22.94 -7.13
CA TRP A 200 18.05 21.52 -7.12
C TRP A 200 17.66 20.81 -8.41
N THR A 201 16.66 21.35 -9.10
CA THR A 201 16.14 20.77 -10.32
C THR A 201 16.63 21.51 -11.56
N LYS A 202 16.67 20.82 -12.70
CA LYS A 202 17.22 21.33 -13.96
C LYS A 202 16.49 22.57 -14.47
N ASP A 203 15.15 22.58 -14.34
CA ASP A 203 14.30 23.64 -14.87
C ASP A 203 13.64 24.47 -13.73
N HIS A 204 14.16 24.39 -12.53
CA HIS A 204 13.65 25.04 -11.32
C HIS A 204 12.20 24.67 -10.95
N GLN A 205 11.65 23.62 -11.56
CA GLN A 205 10.31 23.11 -11.30
C GLN A 205 10.32 22.06 -10.18
N ILE A 206 9.14 21.77 -9.61
CA ILE A 206 9.02 20.64 -8.69
C ILE A 206 9.22 19.34 -9.49
N VAL A 207 10.07 18.46 -8.98
CA VAL A 207 10.22 17.07 -9.41
C VAL A 207 9.95 16.18 -8.20
N MET A 208 9.09 15.18 -8.37
CA MET A 208 8.68 14.24 -7.34
C MET A 208 8.82 12.81 -7.86
N ALA A 209 9.29 11.91 -7.00
CA ALA A 209 9.44 10.50 -7.33
C ALA A 209 9.15 9.61 -6.12
N HIS A 210 8.67 8.39 -6.39
CA HIS A 210 8.29 7.42 -5.37
C HIS A 210 8.51 5.99 -5.86
N ASN A 211 9.10 5.15 -5.01
CA ASN A 211 9.04 3.70 -5.07
C ASN A 211 8.13 3.19 -3.97
N ASN A 212 7.05 2.52 -4.36
CA ASN A 212 6.27 1.73 -3.41
C ASN A 212 7.04 0.45 -3.05
N TRP A 213 7.22 0.22 -1.76
CA TRP A 213 7.79 -1.00 -1.23
C TRP A 213 6.74 -1.74 -0.42
N THR A 214 6.42 -2.93 -0.84
CA THR A 214 5.52 -3.82 -0.11
C THR A 214 5.89 -5.28 -0.36
N SER A 215 5.16 -6.22 0.24
CA SER A 215 5.29 -7.63 -0.09
C SER A 215 4.97 -7.86 -1.57
N TYR A 216 5.70 -8.77 -2.23
CA TYR A 216 5.43 -9.10 -3.64
C TYR A 216 4.03 -9.70 -3.82
N LEU A 217 3.47 -10.26 -2.76
CA LEU A 217 2.12 -10.78 -2.72
C LEU A 217 1.07 -9.68 -2.97
N ASN A 218 1.24 -8.49 -2.39
CA ASN A 218 0.37 -7.33 -2.64
C ASN A 218 0.86 -6.52 -3.84
N GLY A 219 2.17 -6.33 -3.98
CA GLY A 219 2.76 -5.44 -4.98
C GLY A 219 2.46 -5.82 -6.42
N GLU A 220 2.35 -7.11 -6.73
CA GLU A 220 1.94 -7.58 -8.06
C GLU A 220 0.49 -7.16 -8.40
N ARG A 221 -0.35 -6.96 -7.37
CA ARG A 221 -1.75 -6.52 -7.48
C ARG A 221 -1.92 -5.01 -7.47
N TRP A 222 -0.91 -4.28 -7.04
CA TRP A 222 -0.93 -2.82 -6.93
C TRP A 222 -0.63 -2.16 -8.26
N ARG A 223 -1.56 -2.28 -9.20
CA ARG A 223 -1.36 -1.89 -10.60
C ARG A 223 -2.53 -1.12 -11.21
N ILE A 224 -3.26 -0.37 -10.39
CA ILE A 224 -4.37 0.44 -10.88
C ILE A 224 -3.89 1.89 -11.05
N ILE A 225 -4.33 2.54 -12.11
CA ILE A 225 -4.26 3.99 -12.29
C ILE A 225 -5.70 4.51 -12.28
N PHE A 226 -6.03 5.25 -11.24
CA PHE A 226 -7.35 5.86 -11.08
C PHE A 226 -7.38 7.28 -11.63
N ASP A 227 -8.31 7.56 -12.53
CA ASP A 227 -8.74 8.88 -12.98
C ASP A 227 -10.16 9.12 -12.46
N ILE A 228 -10.28 9.84 -11.35
CA ILE A 228 -11.55 10.01 -10.63
C ILE A 228 -12.09 11.44 -10.81
N VAL A 229 -13.32 11.57 -11.30
CA VAL A 229 -14.07 12.82 -11.42
C VAL A 229 -15.22 12.82 -10.40
N PRO A 230 -14.96 13.25 -9.15
CA PRO A 230 -16.00 13.27 -8.13
C PRO A 230 -17.00 14.39 -8.40
N GLN A 231 -18.23 14.21 -7.91
CA GLN A 231 -19.28 15.25 -7.98
C GLN A 231 -18.89 16.51 -7.19
N GLN A 232 -18.09 16.37 -6.15
CA GLN A 232 -17.56 17.46 -5.33
C GLN A 232 -16.06 17.28 -5.11
N GLY A 233 -15.34 18.40 -4.95
CA GLY A 233 -13.89 18.39 -4.81
C GLY A 233 -13.16 18.35 -6.15
N TYR A 234 -11.90 18.07 -6.10
CA TYR A 234 -10.99 18.11 -7.26
C TYR A 234 -10.95 16.75 -7.96
N ARG A 235 -10.80 16.74 -9.30
CA ARG A 235 -10.45 15.55 -10.05
C ARG A 235 -9.10 15.04 -9.59
N MET A 236 -8.93 13.73 -9.52
CA MET A 236 -7.70 13.08 -9.06
C MET A 236 -7.17 12.15 -10.12
N LEU A 237 -5.83 12.10 -10.25
CA LEU A 237 -5.11 11.04 -10.95
C LEU A 237 -4.10 10.47 -9.96
N MET A 238 -4.24 9.19 -9.63
CA MET A 238 -3.40 8.50 -8.66
C MET A 238 -3.22 7.03 -9.06
N ASP A 239 -2.19 6.38 -8.59
CA ASP A 239 -2.17 4.92 -8.61
C ASP A 239 -3.03 4.36 -7.48
N GLY A 240 -3.14 3.04 -7.37
CA GLY A 240 -3.94 2.46 -6.29
C GLY A 240 -4.07 0.95 -6.34
N PHE A 241 -4.70 0.46 -5.29
CA PHE A 241 -4.93 -0.96 -5.03
C PHE A 241 -6.40 -1.32 -5.30
N PRO A 242 -6.70 -2.53 -5.84
CA PRO A 242 -8.08 -2.93 -6.13
C PRO A 242 -8.97 -2.95 -4.90
N GLY A 243 -10.08 -2.21 -4.92
CA GLY A 243 -11.06 -2.15 -3.83
C GLY A 243 -10.76 -1.11 -2.74
N VAL A 244 -9.63 -0.41 -2.83
CA VAL A 244 -9.23 0.66 -1.92
C VAL A 244 -9.57 2.02 -2.52
N ILE A 245 -10.14 2.94 -1.74
CA ILE A 245 -10.63 4.24 -2.23
C ILE A 245 -9.55 5.33 -2.28
N THR A 246 -8.41 5.11 -1.67
CA THR A 246 -7.20 5.96 -1.75
C THR A 246 -6.13 5.31 -2.62
N SER A 247 -5.02 5.98 -2.82
CA SER A 247 -3.84 5.41 -3.45
C SER A 247 -3.19 4.34 -2.56
N ASP A 248 -3.22 4.58 -1.27
CA ASP A 248 -2.68 3.78 -0.17
C ASP A 248 -1.14 3.83 -0.04
N ASP A 249 -0.39 3.94 -1.11
CA ASP A 249 1.01 4.39 -1.13
C ASP A 249 1.13 5.89 -1.46
N ASP A 250 -0.01 6.53 -1.48
CA ASP A 250 -0.29 7.95 -1.55
C ASP A 250 0.48 8.75 -2.62
N PHE A 251 0.59 8.17 -3.83
CA PHE A 251 1.12 8.89 -4.98
C PHE A 251 0.01 9.40 -5.89
N GLY A 252 -0.08 10.71 -6.05
CA GLY A 252 -1.08 11.27 -6.94
C GLY A 252 -1.03 12.78 -7.08
N ILE A 253 -1.98 13.27 -7.87
CA ILE A 253 -2.16 14.67 -8.17
C ILE A 253 -3.64 15.00 -8.25
N ASN A 254 -4.05 16.16 -7.75
CA ASN A 254 -5.38 16.70 -7.96
C ASN A 254 -5.42 17.87 -8.94
N SER A 255 -6.61 18.18 -9.45
CA SER A 255 -6.79 19.22 -10.48
C SER A 255 -6.52 20.65 -9.98
N ASP A 256 -6.39 20.88 -8.69
CA ASP A 256 -5.95 22.18 -8.12
C ASP A 256 -4.43 22.31 -8.08
N GLY A 257 -3.68 21.22 -8.34
CA GLY A 257 -2.23 21.25 -8.50
C GLY A 257 -1.44 20.77 -7.29
N MET A 258 -2.10 20.11 -6.32
CA MET A 258 -1.39 19.41 -5.26
C MET A 258 -0.74 18.14 -5.81
N MET A 259 0.56 18.01 -5.61
CA MET A 259 1.38 16.82 -5.89
C MET A 259 1.66 16.15 -4.54
N ILE A 260 1.37 14.87 -4.43
CA ILE A 260 1.34 14.16 -3.15
C ILE A 260 2.10 12.85 -3.28
N THR A 261 2.95 12.57 -2.30
CA THR A 261 3.52 11.24 -2.03
C THR A 261 3.92 11.15 -0.55
N GLU A 262 4.33 9.96 -0.11
CA GLU A 262 4.70 9.72 1.27
C GLU A 262 5.82 8.68 1.41
N THR A 263 6.31 8.50 2.63
CA THR A 263 6.99 7.30 3.10
C THR A 263 6.60 7.03 4.54
N THR A 264 6.23 5.82 4.85
CA THR A 264 5.80 5.42 6.20
C THR A 264 6.88 5.66 7.25
N ILE A 265 6.54 6.14 8.42
CA ILE A 265 7.47 6.36 9.54
C ILE A 265 7.86 5.00 10.18
N SER A 266 9.15 4.70 10.19
CA SER A 266 9.68 3.45 10.77
C SER A 266 9.47 3.33 12.27
N ASN A 267 9.18 2.10 12.72
CA ASN A 267 9.08 1.74 14.13
C ASN A 267 8.13 2.62 14.93
N PHE A 268 7.11 3.14 14.28
CA PHE A 268 6.06 3.93 14.91
C PHE A 268 5.26 3.09 15.90
N HIS A 269 4.80 3.69 16.97
CA HIS A 269 3.90 3.09 17.96
C HIS A 269 2.83 4.08 18.40
N GLY A 270 1.67 3.57 18.71
CA GLY A 270 0.54 4.36 19.16
C GLY A 270 -0.70 4.14 18.28
N TRP A 271 -1.86 4.33 18.90
CA TRP A 271 -3.14 4.21 18.24
C TRP A 271 -4.20 4.95 19.04
N ASP A 272 -4.97 5.82 18.40
CA ASP A 272 -6.17 6.41 18.98
C ASP A 272 -7.43 5.67 18.47
N TYR A 273 -8.00 4.85 19.35
CA TYR A 273 -9.24 4.12 19.04
C TYR A 273 -10.38 5.03 18.58
N ASN A 274 -10.39 6.30 18.96
CA ASN A 274 -11.44 7.28 18.64
C ASN A 274 -11.15 8.09 17.37
N GLY A 275 -9.97 7.98 16.79
CA GLY A 275 -9.60 8.67 15.57
C GLY A 275 -10.30 8.12 14.33
N LYS A 276 -10.23 8.84 13.23
CA LYS A 276 -10.71 8.45 11.89
C LYS A 276 -9.68 7.59 11.17
N PRO A 277 -10.09 6.57 10.40
CA PRO A 277 -9.15 5.77 9.63
C PRO A 277 -8.35 6.63 8.65
N GLU A 278 -7.10 6.26 8.48
CA GLU A 278 -6.16 7.01 7.63
C GLU A 278 -6.62 7.04 6.18
N PHE A 279 -7.00 5.90 5.59
CA PHE A 279 -7.45 5.83 4.20
C PHE A 279 -8.59 6.82 3.88
N ALA A 280 -9.49 7.11 4.83
CA ALA A 280 -10.57 8.07 4.65
C ALA A 280 -10.05 9.52 4.74
N ARG A 281 -9.04 9.78 5.57
CA ARG A 281 -8.40 11.09 5.70
C ARG A 281 -7.53 11.40 4.48
N ALA A 282 -6.72 10.44 4.01
CA ALA A 282 -5.89 10.56 2.81
C ALA A 282 -6.74 10.76 1.56
N ARG A 283 -7.82 9.95 1.39
CA ARG A 283 -8.79 10.15 0.32
C ARG A 283 -9.38 11.56 0.30
N LYS A 284 -9.74 12.08 1.48
CA LYS A 284 -10.29 13.43 1.64
C LYS A 284 -9.25 14.50 1.34
N ALA A 285 -8.01 14.33 1.79
CA ALA A 285 -6.94 15.27 1.53
C ALA A 285 -6.61 15.37 0.05
N MET A 286 -6.51 14.23 -0.65
CA MET A 286 -6.32 14.19 -2.11
C MET A 286 -7.47 14.90 -2.86
N GLN A 287 -8.71 14.70 -2.43
CA GLN A 287 -9.90 15.22 -3.11
C GLN A 287 -10.16 16.71 -2.84
N TYR A 288 -9.79 17.24 -1.67
CA TYR A 288 -10.25 18.57 -1.25
C TYR A 288 -9.14 19.57 -0.93
N ALA A 289 -7.89 19.13 -0.78
CA ALA A 289 -6.81 20.06 -0.48
C ALA A 289 -6.38 20.86 -1.72
N GLY A 290 -6.47 22.17 -1.66
CA GLY A 290 -5.95 23.10 -2.67
C GLY A 290 -4.64 23.76 -2.27
N SER A 291 -4.07 23.42 -1.11
CA SER A 291 -2.80 23.94 -0.60
C SER A 291 -2.17 22.96 0.39
N ILE A 292 -0.87 23.12 0.66
CA ILE A 292 -0.15 22.35 1.68
C ILE A 292 -0.83 22.49 3.05
N ASP A 293 -1.27 23.70 3.43
CA ASP A 293 -1.92 23.94 4.72
C ASP A 293 -3.28 23.23 4.82
N GLU A 294 -4.06 23.19 3.73
CA GLU A 294 -5.33 22.47 3.68
C GLU A 294 -5.09 20.94 3.73
N TYR A 295 -4.06 20.45 3.05
CA TYR A 295 -3.67 19.04 3.12
C TYR A 295 -3.37 18.63 4.56
N VAL A 296 -2.46 19.33 5.22
CA VAL A 296 -2.08 19.06 6.61
C VAL A 296 -3.28 19.14 7.55
N LYS A 297 -4.14 20.14 7.37
CA LYS A 297 -5.37 20.28 8.18
C LYS A 297 -6.31 19.08 8.01
N ILE A 298 -6.51 18.61 6.79
CA ILE A 298 -7.44 17.50 6.50
C ILE A 298 -6.86 16.18 7.00
N ILE A 299 -5.58 15.88 6.72
CA ILE A 299 -4.97 14.63 7.13
C ILE A 299 -4.85 14.50 8.66
N MET A 300 -4.80 15.61 9.38
CA MET A 300 -4.77 15.65 10.84
C MET A 300 -6.15 15.62 11.50
N ASP A 301 -7.24 15.81 10.74
CA ASP A 301 -8.59 15.82 11.32
C ASP A 301 -9.00 14.43 11.81
N GLY A 302 -8.87 14.23 13.12
CA GLY A 302 -9.14 12.95 13.78
C GLY A 302 -8.03 11.92 13.55
N ASN A 303 -6.78 12.33 13.46
CA ASN A 303 -5.64 11.43 13.31
C ASN A 303 -5.67 10.31 14.36
N ASN A 304 -5.72 9.04 13.90
CA ASN A 304 -5.75 7.85 14.74
C ASN A 304 -4.36 7.24 15.00
N GLY A 305 -3.31 7.79 14.38
CA GLY A 305 -1.95 7.25 14.44
C GLY A 305 -1.72 6.04 13.53
N GLY A 306 -2.76 5.51 12.89
CA GLY A 306 -2.64 4.46 11.89
C GLY A 306 -1.98 4.98 10.62
N TYR A 307 -1.09 4.17 10.03
CA TYR A 307 -0.29 4.49 8.87
C TYR A 307 0.35 5.88 8.99
N ALA A 308 1.21 6.01 10.02
CA ALA A 308 1.90 7.25 10.29
C ALA A 308 2.96 7.54 9.23
N ASN A 309 2.82 8.66 8.53
CA ASN A 309 3.57 8.97 7.32
C ASN A 309 4.42 10.23 7.42
N ASP A 310 5.47 10.23 6.63
CA ASP A 310 6.27 11.38 6.23
C ASP A 310 5.81 11.84 4.84
N TRP A 311 4.84 12.78 4.82
CA TRP A 311 4.22 13.28 3.59
C TRP A 311 5.17 14.21 2.85
N LEU A 312 5.45 13.94 1.58
CA LEU A 312 6.19 14.80 0.68
C LEU A 312 5.21 15.48 -0.28
N LEU A 313 5.07 16.79 -0.14
CA LEU A 313 4.03 17.56 -0.82
C LEU A 313 4.66 18.59 -1.77
N GLY A 314 3.97 18.84 -2.89
CA GLY A 314 4.29 19.94 -3.80
C GLY A 314 3.03 20.72 -4.16
N ASP A 315 3.07 22.04 -4.03
CA ASP A 315 2.05 22.93 -4.57
C ASP A 315 2.53 23.53 -5.90
N ARG A 316 2.01 22.99 -7.00
CA ARG A 316 2.39 23.46 -8.34
C ARG A 316 2.08 24.95 -8.57
N LYS A 317 1.06 25.51 -7.91
CA LYS A 317 0.64 26.91 -8.11
C LYS A 317 1.65 27.90 -7.54
N THR A 318 2.22 27.55 -6.39
CA THR A 318 3.20 28.39 -5.71
C THR A 318 4.64 28.01 -6.02
N GLY A 319 4.88 26.75 -6.40
CA GLY A 319 6.22 26.17 -6.54
C GLY A 319 6.80 25.70 -5.21
N GLU A 320 6.04 25.78 -4.11
CA GLU A 320 6.46 25.36 -2.78
C GLU A 320 6.47 23.83 -2.65
N ILE A 321 7.43 23.31 -1.91
CA ILE A 321 7.46 21.92 -1.47
C ILE A 321 7.48 21.84 0.05
N ALA A 322 6.97 20.72 0.58
CA ALA A 322 6.94 20.47 2.01
C ALA A 322 7.19 19.01 2.36
N GLN A 323 7.69 18.81 3.57
CA GLN A 323 7.75 17.52 4.27
C GLN A 323 6.92 17.65 5.54
N PHE A 324 5.95 16.77 5.72
CA PHE A 324 5.10 16.75 6.90
C PHE A 324 5.19 15.42 7.60
N GLU A 325 5.98 15.35 8.68
CA GLU A 325 6.04 14.17 9.55
C GLU A 325 4.81 14.13 10.46
N GLN A 326 3.98 13.12 10.25
CA GLN A 326 2.72 12.90 10.96
C GLN A 326 2.88 11.78 12.00
N GLY A 327 3.27 12.13 13.23
CA GLY A 327 3.13 11.25 14.38
C GLY A 327 1.73 11.36 15.02
N LEU A 328 1.54 10.69 16.13
CA LEU A 328 0.31 10.78 16.93
C LEU A 328 0.41 11.85 18.01
N GLN A 329 1.55 11.94 18.72
CA GLN A 329 1.81 12.89 19.78
C GLN A 329 2.49 14.16 19.26
N HIS A 330 3.33 14.00 18.23
CA HIS A 330 4.08 15.10 17.61
C HIS A 330 3.87 15.10 16.10
N THR A 331 3.92 16.29 15.54
CA THR A 331 3.93 16.50 14.09
C THR A 331 4.89 17.62 13.73
N LYS A 332 5.45 17.56 12.52
CA LYS A 332 6.33 18.65 12.06
C LYS A 332 6.15 18.91 10.58
N LEU A 333 5.96 20.17 10.23
CA LEU A 333 5.90 20.65 8.85
C LEU A 333 7.16 21.46 8.53
N TYR A 334 7.94 20.99 7.57
CA TYR A 334 9.05 21.69 6.95
C TYR A 334 8.62 22.18 5.58
N ARG A 335 9.05 23.37 5.15
CA ARG A 335 8.62 24.01 3.89
C ARG A 335 9.77 24.75 3.24
N THR A 336 9.83 24.75 1.90
CA THR A 336 10.82 25.54 1.16
C THR A 336 10.36 25.88 -0.27
N MET A 337 10.91 26.99 -0.79
CA MET A 337 10.80 27.41 -2.19
C MET A 337 12.05 27.03 -3.01
N ASP A 338 13.11 26.56 -2.35
CA ASP A 338 14.36 26.13 -2.96
C ASP A 338 15.02 25.07 -2.07
N GLY A 339 14.81 23.79 -2.40
CA GLY A 339 15.28 22.70 -1.57
C GLY A 339 14.94 21.31 -2.09
N VAL A 340 15.17 20.32 -1.20
CA VAL A 340 14.80 18.93 -1.40
C VAL A 340 14.39 18.32 -0.07
N PHE A 341 13.36 17.50 -0.10
CA PHE A 341 13.00 16.59 0.98
C PHE A 341 13.04 15.16 0.45
N VAL A 342 13.51 14.24 1.27
CA VAL A 342 13.67 12.83 0.93
C VAL A 342 12.97 11.96 1.96
N GLY A 343 12.30 10.92 1.50
CA GLY A 343 11.65 9.91 2.31
C GLY A 343 12.32 8.54 2.13
N SER A 344 12.57 7.86 3.22
CA SER A 344 13.14 6.52 3.26
C SER A 344 12.69 5.76 4.51
N ASN A 345 11.52 6.13 5.03
CA ASN A 345 11.02 5.69 6.34
C ASN A 345 11.90 6.18 7.51
N PHE A 346 12.76 7.14 7.26
CA PHE A 346 13.62 7.79 8.24
C PHE A 346 12.80 8.82 9.03
N VAL A 347 13.08 8.97 10.33
CA VAL A 347 12.39 9.92 11.19
C VAL A 347 13.28 11.13 11.42
N SER A 348 12.87 12.31 10.97
CA SER A 348 13.68 13.52 11.00
C SER A 348 13.38 14.41 12.23
N ASP A 349 12.11 14.51 12.64
CA ASP A 349 11.74 15.35 13.79
C ASP A 349 12.10 14.70 15.11
N PRO A 350 12.86 15.39 15.99
CA PRO A 350 13.27 14.82 17.28
C PRO A 350 12.10 14.52 18.24
N GLY A 351 10.95 15.19 18.10
CA GLY A 351 9.77 14.95 18.91
C GLY A 351 9.09 13.65 18.48
N VAL A 352 8.80 13.50 17.17
CA VAL A 352 8.26 12.27 16.56
C VAL A 352 9.19 11.09 16.87
N MET A 353 10.49 11.23 16.63
CA MET A 353 11.48 10.18 16.87
C MET A 353 11.46 9.69 18.33
N ARG A 354 11.41 10.60 19.31
CA ARG A 354 11.52 10.27 20.73
C ARG A 354 10.23 9.68 21.31
N ASP A 355 9.08 10.26 20.95
CA ASP A 355 7.82 10.02 21.66
C ASP A 355 6.82 9.16 20.85
N ASP A 356 6.98 9.08 19.53
CA ASP A 356 6.09 8.33 18.64
C ASP A 356 6.75 7.07 18.02
N THR A 357 8.08 6.90 18.20
CA THR A 357 8.80 5.78 17.58
C THR A 357 9.83 5.12 18.51
N THR A 358 10.28 3.94 18.12
CA THR A 358 11.49 3.28 18.67
C THR A 358 12.66 3.31 17.67
N PHE A 359 12.61 4.21 16.69
CA PHE A 359 13.60 4.33 15.63
C PHE A 359 14.99 4.72 16.16
N ASP A 360 16.04 4.04 15.68
CA ASP A 360 17.43 4.36 16.01
C ASP A 360 18.15 4.97 14.79
N PRO A 361 18.35 6.32 14.75
CA PRO A 361 19.00 6.99 13.64
C PRO A 361 20.52 6.67 13.52
N LYS A 362 21.09 5.93 14.47
CA LYS A 362 22.52 5.54 14.46
C LYS A 362 22.77 4.15 13.89
N ASN A 363 21.71 3.37 13.70
CA ASN A 363 21.83 2.03 13.14
C ASN A 363 21.98 2.08 11.62
N MET A 364 23.20 2.34 11.13
CA MET A 364 23.47 2.45 9.69
C MET A 364 23.27 1.15 8.92
N ALA A 365 23.10 0.02 9.59
CA ALA A 365 22.76 -1.26 8.95
C ALA A 365 21.27 -1.40 8.63
N SER A 366 20.41 -0.52 9.18
CA SER A 366 18.99 -0.52 8.88
C SER A 366 18.70 0.10 7.51
N SER A 367 17.68 -0.41 6.86
CA SER A 367 17.22 0.07 5.55
C SER A 367 16.87 1.56 5.54
N PRO A 368 16.11 2.11 6.50
CA PRO A 368 15.82 3.55 6.53
C PRO A 368 17.07 4.42 6.53
N ASN A 369 18.03 4.11 7.38
CA ASN A 369 19.25 4.90 7.50
C ASN A 369 20.18 4.78 6.28
N ALA A 370 20.35 3.56 5.75
CA ALA A 370 21.17 3.32 4.57
C ALA A 370 20.61 4.01 3.32
N ARG A 371 19.28 3.94 3.10
CA ARG A 371 18.60 4.62 2.00
C ARG A 371 18.59 6.13 2.17
N HIS A 372 18.43 6.64 3.40
CA HIS A 372 18.53 8.07 3.68
C HIS A 372 19.91 8.62 3.30
N ALA A 373 20.98 7.95 3.74
CA ALA A 373 22.34 8.31 3.36
C ALA A 373 22.54 8.27 1.83
N ARG A 374 21.92 7.29 1.14
CA ARG A 374 22.00 7.23 -0.33
C ARG A 374 21.27 8.40 -1.00
N TRP A 375 20.10 8.80 -0.49
CA TRP A 375 19.42 9.99 -0.96
C TRP A 375 20.28 11.24 -0.81
N ASP A 376 20.92 11.43 0.34
CA ASP A 376 21.82 12.57 0.58
C ASP A 376 22.96 12.63 -0.44
N GLU A 377 23.60 11.49 -0.73
CA GLU A 377 24.64 11.40 -1.75
C GLU A 377 24.10 11.81 -3.13
N LEU A 378 23.02 11.16 -3.59
CA LEU A 378 22.46 11.41 -4.92
C LEU A 378 21.98 12.84 -5.10
N MET A 379 21.30 13.41 -4.10
CA MET A 379 20.80 14.80 -4.17
C MET A 379 21.96 15.80 -4.26
N ASN A 380 22.99 15.65 -3.42
CA ASN A 380 24.14 16.55 -3.42
C ASN A 380 24.99 16.46 -4.72
N GLU A 381 25.23 15.26 -5.25
CA GLU A 381 26.00 15.04 -6.48
C GLU A 381 25.27 15.57 -7.73
N ASN A 382 23.94 15.63 -7.68
CA ASN A 382 23.12 15.96 -8.82
C ASN A 382 22.35 17.27 -8.67
N LYS A 383 22.71 18.11 -7.71
CA LYS A 383 22.09 19.41 -7.52
C LYS A 383 22.10 20.23 -8.83
N GLY A 384 20.95 20.78 -9.21
CA GLY A 384 20.75 21.57 -10.44
C GLY A 384 20.59 20.74 -11.71
N LYS A 385 20.49 19.39 -11.60
CA LYS A 385 20.38 18.50 -12.76
C LYS A 385 19.14 17.61 -12.68
N ILE A 386 18.45 17.58 -11.55
CA ILE A 386 17.36 16.64 -11.30
C ILE A 386 16.21 16.91 -12.27
N ASP A 387 15.87 15.91 -13.07
CA ASP A 387 14.73 15.87 -13.99
C ASP A 387 14.06 14.48 -13.93
N ILE A 388 13.01 14.26 -14.72
CA ILE A 388 12.24 13.00 -14.74
C ILE A 388 13.14 11.79 -15.06
N THR A 389 14.07 11.92 -16.01
CA THR A 389 14.95 10.81 -16.39
C THR A 389 15.90 10.45 -15.25
N MET A 390 16.43 11.43 -14.57
CA MET A 390 17.30 11.23 -13.41
C MET A 390 16.51 10.66 -12.22
N ALA A 391 15.28 11.12 -12.01
CA ALA A 391 14.39 10.57 -10.99
C ALA A 391 14.13 9.06 -11.22
N GLN A 392 13.86 8.62 -12.45
CA GLN A 392 13.73 7.21 -12.80
C GLN A 392 15.02 6.41 -12.51
N ALA A 393 16.17 7.00 -12.79
CA ALA A 393 17.47 6.38 -12.52
C ALA A 393 17.71 6.24 -11.01
N PHE A 394 17.35 7.23 -10.20
CA PHE A 394 17.45 7.16 -8.74
C PHE A 394 16.57 6.07 -8.16
N LEU A 395 15.33 5.96 -8.63
CA LEU A 395 14.43 4.89 -8.19
C LEU A 395 14.94 3.48 -8.53
N SER A 396 15.86 3.36 -9.47
CA SER A 396 16.48 2.10 -9.89
C SER A 396 17.86 1.85 -9.24
N ASP A 397 18.28 2.68 -8.27
CA ASP A 397 19.60 2.63 -7.67
C ASP A 397 19.76 1.45 -6.71
N HIS A 398 20.90 0.73 -6.84
CA HIS A 398 21.26 -0.43 -6.03
C HIS A 398 22.55 -0.22 -5.23
N TYR A 399 22.93 1.00 -4.91
CA TYR A 399 24.10 1.22 -4.08
C TYR A 399 23.75 1.17 -2.59
N ASP A 400 24.27 0.17 -1.89
CA ASP A 400 24.16 0.04 -0.44
C ASP A 400 25.26 0.87 0.25
N THR A 401 24.86 1.93 0.93
CA THR A 401 25.77 2.84 1.64
C THR A 401 26.39 2.22 2.88
N TYR A 402 25.77 1.21 3.49
CA TYR A 402 26.32 0.50 4.64
C TYR A 402 27.48 -0.42 4.22
N THR A 403 27.28 -1.26 3.23
CA THR A 403 28.31 -2.15 2.72
C THR A 403 29.28 -1.46 1.74
N LYS A 404 28.91 -0.27 1.23
CA LYS A 404 29.63 0.52 0.21
C LYS A 404 29.85 -0.26 -1.09
N LYS A 405 28.80 -0.96 -1.53
CA LYS A 405 28.82 -1.79 -2.75
C LYS A 405 27.54 -1.65 -3.56
N PRO A 406 27.61 -1.76 -4.88
CA PRO A 406 26.43 -1.97 -5.69
C PRO A 406 25.94 -3.41 -5.48
N MET A 407 24.75 -3.56 -4.91
CA MET A 407 24.07 -4.85 -4.71
C MET A 407 22.56 -4.62 -4.51
N ALA A 408 21.77 -5.50 -5.09
CA ALA A 408 20.34 -5.49 -4.83
C ALA A 408 20.07 -6.12 -3.44
N ASP A 409 19.57 -5.33 -2.51
CA ASP A 409 19.16 -5.79 -1.17
C ASP A 409 18.11 -4.84 -0.56
N HIS A 410 17.77 -5.07 0.71
CA HIS A 410 16.78 -4.24 1.44
C HIS A 410 17.30 -2.83 1.79
N ARG A 411 18.58 -2.51 1.62
CA ARG A 411 19.18 -1.21 1.96
C ARG A 411 19.36 -0.28 0.77
N THR A 412 18.81 -0.65 -0.39
CA THR A 412 18.93 0.14 -1.63
C THR A 412 17.61 0.82 -2.01
N LEU A 413 17.64 1.88 -2.79
CA LEU A 413 16.43 2.61 -3.18
C LEU A 413 15.48 1.76 -4.02
N CYS A 414 16.02 0.95 -4.95
CA CYS A 414 15.29 -0.15 -5.58
C CYS A 414 15.48 -1.40 -4.72
N GLY A 415 14.68 -1.53 -3.69
CA GLY A 415 14.87 -2.60 -2.72
C GLY A 415 14.48 -3.99 -3.20
N HIS A 416 15.27 -4.96 -2.75
CA HIS A 416 15.12 -6.37 -3.04
C HIS A 416 15.33 -7.20 -1.76
N GLY A 417 14.26 -7.36 -0.96
CA GLY A 417 14.32 -8.16 0.26
C GLY A 417 14.56 -9.63 -0.02
N ASP A 418 13.99 -10.14 -1.13
CA ASP A 418 14.19 -11.51 -1.63
C ASP A 418 15.67 -11.85 -1.90
N ALA A 419 16.48 -10.87 -2.29
CA ALA A 419 17.91 -11.03 -2.52
C ALA A 419 18.74 -10.79 -1.25
N SER A 420 18.15 -10.32 -0.16
CA SER A 420 18.83 -9.93 1.07
C SER A 420 19.12 -11.14 1.97
N VAL A 421 20.38 -11.48 2.16
CA VAL A 421 20.80 -12.67 2.91
C VAL A 421 20.80 -12.48 4.44
N ASP A 422 20.76 -11.25 4.94
CA ASP A 422 20.86 -10.91 6.36
C ASP A 422 19.56 -10.34 6.95
N GLY A 423 18.56 -10.02 6.12
CA GLY A 423 17.31 -9.40 6.56
C GLY A 423 17.51 -8.02 7.20
N ASP A 424 16.48 -7.45 7.80
CA ASP A 424 16.56 -6.19 8.55
C ASP A 424 15.94 -6.33 9.95
N LYS A 425 16.77 -6.23 10.98
CA LYS A 425 16.33 -6.35 12.37
C LYS A 425 15.46 -5.16 12.83
N THR A 426 15.58 -4.01 12.18
CA THR A 426 14.76 -2.83 12.47
C THR A 426 13.29 -3.12 12.18
N TRP A 427 13.04 -3.89 11.15
CA TRP A 427 11.71 -4.28 10.71
C TRP A 427 11.32 -5.72 11.05
N ASP A 428 12.12 -6.44 11.86
CA ASP A 428 11.99 -7.88 12.06
C ASP A 428 11.86 -8.68 10.73
N MET A 429 12.43 -8.13 9.67
CA MET A 429 12.41 -8.73 8.35
C MET A 429 13.42 -9.88 8.29
N PRO A 430 12.99 -11.13 8.06
CA PRO A 430 13.90 -12.24 7.93
C PRO A 430 14.74 -12.16 6.65
N PRO A 431 15.84 -12.92 6.56
CA PRO A 431 16.54 -13.12 5.30
C PRO A 431 15.59 -13.56 4.19
N HIS A 432 15.81 -13.02 2.98
CA HIS A 432 15.04 -13.35 1.78
C HIS A 432 13.54 -13.07 1.86
N GLU A 433 13.09 -12.12 2.69
CA GLU A 433 11.67 -11.71 2.69
C GLU A 433 11.25 -11.27 1.28
N PRO A 434 10.18 -11.86 0.69
CA PRO A 434 9.72 -11.49 -0.64
C PRO A 434 8.96 -10.17 -0.62
N MET A 435 9.71 -9.09 -0.42
CA MET A 435 9.25 -7.71 -0.42
C MET A 435 10.31 -6.78 -1.01
N GLY A 436 9.90 -5.58 -1.39
CA GLY A 436 10.81 -4.57 -1.94
C GLY A 436 10.06 -3.56 -2.81
N ALA A 437 10.80 -2.85 -3.64
CA ALA A 437 10.22 -1.90 -4.60
C ALA A 437 9.43 -2.66 -5.68
N VAL A 438 8.12 -2.50 -5.67
CA VAL A 438 7.18 -3.20 -6.57
C VAL A 438 6.68 -2.32 -7.71
N GLN A 439 6.95 -1.03 -7.66
CA GLN A 439 6.64 -0.05 -8.69
C GLN A 439 7.41 1.25 -8.44
N GLY A 440 7.63 2.02 -9.51
CA GLY A 440 8.18 3.37 -9.44
C GLY A 440 7.30 4.39 -10.16
N LYS A 441 7.22 5.62 -9.63
CA LYS A 441 6.42 6.72 -10.17
C LYS A 441 7.19 8.02 -10.12
N VAL A 442 7.05 8.84 -11.16
CA VAL A 442 7.73 10.15 -11.26
C VAL A 442 6.82 11.19 -11.91
N MET A 443 6.88 12.43 -11.43
CA MET A 443 6.21 13.58 -12.04
C MET A 443 7.01 14.87 -11.83
N ASP A 444 6.79 15.84 -12.71
CA ASP A 444 7.21 17.22 -12.53
C ASP A 444 6.02 18.19 -12.59
N SER A 445 6.24 19.47 -12.27
CA SER A 445 5.19 20.50 -12.29
C SER A 445 4.49 20.64 -13.64
N LYS A 446 5.20 20.37 -14.75
CA LYS A 446 4.63 20.44 -16.10
C LYS A 446 3.69 19.27 -16.36
N MET A 447 4.10 18.07 -15.98
CA MET A 447 3.25 16.88 -16.04
C MET A 447 2.04 17.05 -15.12
N ALA A 448 2.26 17.53 -13.90
CA ALA A 448 1.21 17.82 -12.93
C ALA A 448 0.19 18.85 -13.48
N GLY A 449 0.67 19.89 -14.21
CA GLY A 449 -0.21 20.86 -14.88
C GLY A 449 -1.11 20.27 -15.96
N ASN A 450 -0.73 19.11 -16.51
CA ASN A 450 -1.52 18.34 -17.47
C ASN A 450 -2.22 17.13 -16.82
N MET A 451 -2.26 17.10 -15.51
CA MET A 451 -2.77 15.95 -14.74
C MET A 451 -2.22 14.64 -15.31
N SER A 452 -0.91 14.48 -15.24
CA SER A 452 -0.19 13.31 -15.76
C SER A 452 1.04 12.98 -14.92
N PHE A 453 1.44 11.71 -14.94
CA PHE A 453 2.70 11.22 -14.39
C PHE A 453 3.22 10.02 -15.19
N VAL A 454 4.43 9.58 -14.91
CA VAL A 454 5.03 8.36 -15.50
C VAL A 454 5.16 7.31 -14.40
N ALA A 455 4.73 6.09 -14.69
CA ALA A 455 4.80 4.97 -13.77
C ALA A 455 5.36 3.69 -14.42
N ARG A 456 5.98 2.85 -13.62
CA ARG A 456 6.48 1.53 -13.98
C ARG A 456 6.00 0.51 -12.95
N ILE A 457 5.33 -0.56 -13.40
CA ILE A 457 4.98 -1.71 -12.56
C ILE A 457 6.15 -2.68 -12.47
N GLY A 458 6.25 -3.40 -11.36
CA GLY A 458 7.39 -4.26 -11.04
C GLY A 458 8.61 -3.46 -10.60
N HIS A 459 9.73 -4.12 -10.39
CA HIS A 459 10.94 -3.42 -9.92
C HIS A 459 11.33 -2.26 -10.84
N PRO A 460 11.56 -1.06 -10.32
CA PRO A 460 11.99 0.09 -11.10
C PRO A 460 13.25 -0.16 -11.94
N CYS A 461 14.14 -1.01 -11.48
CA CYS A 461 15.34 -1.44 -12.21
C CYS A 461 15.06 -2.36 -13.40
N GLY A 462 13.87 -2.95 -13.48
CA GLY A 462 13.51 -3.88 -14.54
C GLY A 462 13.76 -5.36 -14.23
N ALA A 463 14.22 -5.70 -13.03
CA ALA A 463 14.35 -7.08 -12.61
C ALA A 463 13.00 -7.79 -12.56
N LYS A 464 13.04 -9.10 -12.81
CA LYS A 464 11.89 -10.00 -12.68
C LYS A 464 12.00 -10.77 -11.37
N PHE A 465 10.87 -11.06 -10.73
CA PHE A 465 10.74 -12.02 -9.65
C PHE A 465 10.02 -13.29 -10.15
N ASP A 466 10.62 -14.47 -9.93
CA ASP A 466 10.06 -15.78 -10.26
C ASP A 466 9.55 -16.46 -8.99
N ALA A 467 8.25 -16.43 -8.78
CA ALA A 467 7.60 -16.98 -7.59
C ALA A 467 7.84 -18.48 -7.41
N ALA A 468 7.80 -19.24 -8.51
CA ALA A 468 7.98 -20.70 -8.42
C ALA A 468 9.42 -21.09 -8.09
N GLN A 469 10.41 -20.37 -8.60
CA GLN A 469 11.81 -20.55 -8.24
C GLN A 469 12.02 -20.16 -6.78
N PHE A 470 11.57 -18.99 -6.39
CA PHE A 470 11.72 -18.44 -5.05
C PHE A 470 11.16 -19.39 -3.97
N LEU A 471 9.92 -19.85 -4.12
CA LEU A 471 9.29 -20.77 -3.16
C LEU A 471 9.97 -22.15 -3.06
N ARG A 472 10.67 -22.60 -4.10
CA ARG A 472 11.51 -23.81 -4.02
C ARG A 472 12.78 -23.58 -3.23
N GLU A 473 13.39 -22.40 -3.36
CA GLU A 473 14.65 -22.03 -2.70
C GLU A 473 14.44 -21.61 -1.24
N HIS A 474 13.25 -21.02 -0.94
CA HIS A 474 12.85 -20.45 0.35
C HIS A 474 11.52 -21.04 0.83
N PRO A 475 11.48 -22.34 1.24
CA PRO A 475 10.25 -23.04 1.62
C PRO A 475 9.59 -22.45 2.89
N GLU A 476 10.26 -21.65 3.69
CA GLU A 476 9.70 -20.91 4.83
C GLU A 476 8.60 -19.94 4.42
N PHE A 477 8.57 -19.48 3.17
CA PHE A 477 7.54 -18.62 2.59
C PHE A 477 6.43 -19.38 1.85
N ASN A 478 6.40 -20.71 1.89
CA ASN A 478 5.39 -21.53 1.19
C ASN A 478 3.95 -21.25 1.64
N TRP A 479 3.73 -20.56 2.75
CA TRP A 479 2.40 -20.10 3.14
C TRP A 479 1.82 -19.10 2.11
N GLN A 480 2.65 -18.42 1.32
CA GLN A 480 2.25 -17.49 0.25
C GLN A 480 1.90 -18.21 -1.07
N ALA A 481 2.28 -19.47 -1.23
CA ALA A 481 2.13 -20.21 -2.47
C ALA A 481 0.71 -20.20 -3.10
N PRO A 482 -0.40 -20.16 -2.32
CA PRO A 482 -1.73 -20.11 -2.91
C PRO A 482 -2.03 -18.86 -3.75
N VAL A 483 -1.33 -17.74 -3.48
CA VAL A 483 -1.63 -16.43 -4.07
C VAL A 483 -0.41 -15.70 -4.63
N MET A 484 0.81 -16.16 -4.33
CA MET A 484 2.05 -15.57 -4.86
C MET A 484 2.18 -15.86 -6.35
N ARG A 485 2.58 -14.84 -7.12
CA ARG A 485 2.78 -14.89 -8.58
C ARG A 485 4.10 -14.24 -8.97
N ASP A 486 4.52 -14.50 -10.20
CA ASP A 486 5.64 -13.80 -10.82
C ASP A 486 5.35 -12.29 -10.88
N MET A 487 6.38 -11.48 -10.65
CA MET A 487 6.30 -10.03 -10.85
C MET A 487 7.19 -9.66 -12.03
N GLU A 488 6.56 -9.23 -13.12
CA GLU A 488 7.23 -8.73 -14.31
C GLU A 488 7.35 -7.21 -14.26
N ALA A 489 8.49 -6.68 -14.64
CA ALA A 489 8.65 -5.23 -14.78
C ALA A 489 8.12 -4.75 -16.14
N GLY A 490 7.15 -3.85 -16.11
CA GLY A 490 6.64 -3.16 -17.30
C GLY A 490 7.58 -2.05 -17.81
N PRO A 491 7.25 -1.41 -18.92
CA PRO A 491 7.92 -0.18 -19.35
C PRO A 491 7.51 1.03 -18.48
N TRP A 492 8.35 2.06 -18.41
CA TRP A 492 7.94 3.37 -17.93
C TRP A 492 6.85 3.92 -18.87
N THR A 493 5.64 4.10 -18.35
CA THR A 493 4.44 4.47 -19.11
C THR A 493 3.86 5.77 -18.59
N GLN A 494 3.58 6.72 -19.48
CA GLN A 494 2.92 7.96 -19.09
C GLN A 494 1.41 7.76 -19.05
N PHE A 495 0.82 8.20 -17.94
CA PHE A 495 -0.64 8.28 -17.74
C PHE A 495 -1.09 9.71 -17.60
N ARG A 496 -2.32 9.99 -18.08
CA ARG A 496 -2.97 11.30 -17.95
C ARG A 496 -4.48 11.14 -17.83
N ILE A 497 -5.12 12.14 -17.28
CA ILE A 497 -6.58 12.19 -17.22
C ILE A 497 -7.24 12.09 -18.60
N GLY A 498 -8.43 11.46 -18.66
CA GLY A 498 -9.22 11.34 -19.89
C GLY A 498 -8.57 10.52 -20.99
N GLN A 499 -7.60 9.68 -20.67
CA GLN A 499 -6.99 8.75 -21.64
C GLN A 499 -8.00 7.65 -21.98
N THR A 500 -8.31 7.48 -23.28
CA THR A 500 -9.36 6.55 -23.73
C THR A 500 -8.85 5.34 -24.48
N ASP A 501 -7.54 5.24 -24.76
CA ASP A 501 -6.97 4.18 -25.60
C ASP A 501 -5.56 3.78 -25.11
N SER A 502 -5.21 2.52 -25.38
CA SER A 502 -3.93 1.88 -25.05
C SER A 502 -2.71 2.39 -25.89
N LYS A 503 -2.85 3.46 -26.64
CA LYS A 503 -1.71 4.11 -27.26
C LYS A 503 -0.86 4.76 -26.17
N SER A 504 -0.04 3.93 -25.51
CA SER A 504 1.05 4.40 -24.68
C SER A 504 1.87 5.40 -25.49
N ILE A 505 2.01 6.61 -24.97
CA ILE A 505 3.10 7.49 -25.43
C ILE A 505 4.36 6.82 -24.85
N SER A 506 4.96 5.91 -25.62
CA SER A 506 6.29 5.41 -25.30
C SER A 506 7.20 6.63 -25.26
N THR A 507 7.69 6.98 -24.09
CA THR A 507 8.83 7.88 -23.99
C THR A 507 10.00 7.12 -24.58
N ALA A 508 10.27 7.35 -25.87
CA ALA A 508 11.46 6.82 -26.52
C ALA A 508 12.70 7.30 -25.77
N ASN A 509 13.54 6.32 -25.41
CA ASN A 509 14.94 6.32 -25.00
C ASN A 509 15.61 7.66 -24.65
#